data_9f526d269cf00effab9d4904cb738513
#
_entry.id   9f526d269cf00effab9d4904cb738513
#
_cell.length_a   1.000
_cell.length_b   1.000
_cell.length_c   1.000
_cell.angle_alpha   90.00
_cell.angle_beta   90.00
_cell.angle_gamma   90.00
#
_symmetry.space_group_name_H-M   'P 1'
#
loop_
_entity.id
_entity.type
_entity.pdbx_description
1 polymer ?
#
loop_
_entity_poly.entity_id
_entity_poly.type
_entity_poly.pdbx_seq_one_letter_code
_entity_poly.pdbx_strand_id
1 'polypeptide(L)'
;MIDDAEFIRGKVPMTKQEIRALTVAKARLGVDSVVADVGAGTGSISIEAALCAVRGKIFAIERNADAIELIRRNVEKFSVGNVTILHKEAPDGLEALPMLDAAIVGGSGGRLHDILDALTSRLKVGSRLVVNALTVQTTAQALDYFRARGWTYDAVCVQITRLESVGLYDMARALNPVTIITAGKNF
;
A
#
# COMPACT_ATOMS: atom_id res chain seq x y z
N MET A 1 9.62 -8.93 7.24
CA MET A 1 8.81 -7.86 7.87
C MET A 1 9.72 -6.99 8.70
N ILE A 2 9.65 -5.67 8.53
CA ILE A 2 10.46 -4.68 9.25
C ILE A 2 9.63 -4.12 10.40
N ASP A 3 10.22 -3.93 11.57
CA ASP A 3 9.52 -3.33 12.72
C ASP A 3 9.20 -1.85 12.48
N ASP A 4 8.08 -1.37 13.02
CA ASP A 4 7.67 0.02 12.88
C ASP A 4 8.71 1.01 13.42
N ALA A 5 9.48 0.61 14.46
CA ALA A 5 10.52 1.42 15.07
C ALA A 5 11.74 1.64 14.17
N GLU A 6 11.95 0.78 13.19
CA GLU A 6 13.06 0.89 12.24
C GLU A 6 12.85 2.01 11.20
N PHE A 7 11.60 2.42 10.95
CA PHE A 7 11.32 3.47 9.97
C PHE A 7 11.55 4.86 10.53
N ILE A 8 12.13 5.73 9.70
CA ILE A 8 12.18 7.17 9.97
C ILE A 8 10.75 7.70 9.84
N ARG A 9 10.26 8.32 10.90
CA ARG A 9 8.89 8.78 11.03
C ARG A 9 8.84 10.29 11.21
N GLY A 10 7.70 10.88 10.84
CA GLY A 10 7.34 12.27 11.06
C GLY A 10 5.87 12.36 11.47
N LYS A 11 5.20 13.43 11.03
CA LYS A 11 3.76 13.63 11.26
C LYS A 11 2.89 12.84 10.25
N VAL A 12 3.51 12.24 9.23
CA VAL A 12 2.82 11.47 8.21
C VAL A 12 2.38 10.11 8.79
N PRO A 13 1.14 9.69 8.56
CA PRO A 13 0.68 8.36 8.96
C PRO A 13 1.53 7.27 8.33
N MET A 14 1.77 6.18 9.06
CA MET A 14 2.48 5.00 8.58
C MET A 14 1.62 3.76 8.79
N THR A 15 1.52 2.93 7.77
CA THR A 15 0.88 1.62 7.86
C THR A 15 1.63 0.74 8.86
N LYS A 16 0.92 0.23 9.86
CA LYS A 16 1.49 -0.60 10.92
C LYS A 16 2.02 -1.91 10.38
N GLN A 17 3.06 -2.44 11.01
CA GLN A 17 3.81 -3.60 10.52
C GLN A 17 2.92 -4.81 10.22
N GLU A 18 1.91 -5.10 11.03
CA GLU A 18 1.01 -6.24 10.84
C GLU A 18 0.14 -6.06 9.58
N ILE A 19 -0.38 -4.84 9.38
CA ILE A 19 -1.17 -4.47 8.18
C ILE A 19 -0.25 -4.48 6.96
N ARG A 20 0.94 -3.93 7.06
CA ARG A 20 1.94 -3.89 5.98
C ARG A 20 2.34 -5.28 5.52
N ALA A 21 2.63 -6.18 6.47
CA ALA A 21 2.96 -7.58 6.17
C ALA A 21 1.83 -8.29 5.42
N LEU A 22 0.59 -8.14 5.89
CA LEU A 22 -0.58 -8.71 5.22
C LEU A 22 -0.81 -8.10 3.83
N THR A 23 -0.63 -6.80 3.68
CA THR A 23 -0.77 -6.08 2.40
C THR A 23 0.22 -6.64 1.37
N VAL A 24 1.49 -6.73 1.72
CA VAL A 24 2.55 -7.26 0.84
C VAL A 24 2.31 -8.73 0.52
N ALA A 25 1.93 -9.55 1.52
CA ALA A 25 1.59 -10.96 1.29
C ALA A 25 0.41 -11.12 0.32
N LYS A 26 -0.65 -10.30 0.45
CA LYS A 26 -1.81 -10.33 -0.44
C LYS A 26 -1.49 -9.82 -1.86
N ALA A 27 -0.50 -8.97 -2.03
CA ALA A 27 -0.02 -8.52 -3.33
C ALA A 27 0.69 -9.64 -4.13
N ARG A 28 1.13 -10.74 -3.48
CA ARG A 28 1.77 -11.92 -4.09
C ARG A 28 2.95 -11.55 -5.01
N LEU A 29 3.87 -10.76 -4.49
CA LEU A 29 5.00 -10.27 -5.26
C LEU A 29 6.02 -11.37 -5.56
N GLY A 30 6.45 -11.45 -6.81
CA GLY A 30 7.63 -12.21 -7.23
C GLY A 30 8.87 -11.32 -7.27
N VAL A 31 10.03 -11.93 -7.42
CA VAL A 31 11.33 -11.23 -7.39
C VAL A 31 11.51 -10.19 -8.49
N ASP A 32 10.79 -10.31 -9.61
CA ASP A 32 10.83 -9.40 -10.76
C ASP A 32 9.60 -8.48 -10.85
N SER A 33 8.74 -8.45 -9.83
CA SER A 33 7.47 -7.73 -9.88
C SER A 33 7.64 -6.23 -10.05
N VAL A 34 6.80 -5.65 -10.93
CA VAL A 34 6.64 -4.22 -11.11
C VAL A 34 5.40 -3.77 -10.34
N VAL A 35 5.58 -2.89 -9.37
CA VAL A 35 4.54 -2.56 -8.38
C VAL A 35 4.31 -1.06 -8.31
N ALA A 36 3.05 -0.63 -8.20
CA ALA A 36 2.68 0.73 -7.83
C ALA A 36 2.16 0.77 -6.38
N ASP A 37 2.66 1.70 -5.57
CA ASP A 37 2.20 1.99 -4.21
C ASP A 37 1.65 3.42 -4.19
N VAL A 38 0.33 3.57 -4.17
CA VAL A 38 -0.39 4.85 -4.25
C VAL A 38 -0.77 5.33 -2.85
N GLY A 39 -0.37 6.55 -2.53
CA GLY A 39 -0.46 7.10 -1.18
C GLY A 39 0.60 6.47 -0.29
N ALA A 40 1.85 6.45 -0.77
CA ALA A 40 2.95 5.71 -0.15
C ALA A 40 3.34 6.19 1.26
N GLY A 41 2.96 7.42 1.64
CA GLY A 41 3.19 7.98 2.97
C GLY A 41 4.67 7.98 3.36
N THR A 42 5.05 7.20 4.35
CA THR A 42 6.47 7.05 4.75
C THR A 42 7.29 6.12 3.84
N GLY A 43 6.66 5.50 2.83
CA GLY A 43 7.28 4.52 1.95
C GLY A 43 7.39 3.12 2.55
N SER A 44 6.78 2.87 3.70
CA SER A 44 6.98 1.61 4.42
C SER A 44 6.50 0.38 3.63
N ILE A 45 5.38 0.48 2.90
CA ILE A 45 4.91 -0.59 1.99
C ILE A 45 5.84 -0.70 0.79
N SER A 46 6.21 0.43 0.18
CA SER A 46 7.14 0.46 -0.97
C SER A 46 8.46 -0.23 -0.67
N ILE A 47 9.02 -0.03 0.53
CA ILE A 47 10.30 -0.63 0.95
C ILE A 47 10.14 -2.14 1.15
N GLU A 48 9.11 -2.61 1.85
CA GLU A 48 8.88 -4.05 2.00
C GLU A 48 8.59 -4.72 0.65
N ALA A 49 7.86 -4.06 -0.24
CA ALA A 49 7.67 -4.54 -1.60
C ALA A 49 8.99 -4.61 -2.38
N ALA A 50 9.88 -3.62 -2.22
CA ALA A 50 11.19 -3.58 -2.86
C ALA A 50 12.11 -4.72 -2.41
N LEU A 51 12.05 -5.08 -1.13
CA LEU A 51 12.79 -6.21 -0.56
C LEU A 51 12.24 -7.57 -1.03
N CYS A 52 10.95 -7.66 -1.37
CA CYS A 52 10.38 -8.86 -1.99
C CYS A 52 10.69 -8.93 -3.48
N ALA A 53 10.57 -7.83 -4.20
CA ALA A 53 10.78 -7.73 -5.64
C ALA A 53 12.20 -7.21 -5.96
N VAL A 54 13.22 -7.94 -5.50
CA VAL A 54 14.63 -7.48 -5.52
C VAL A 54 15.18 -7.17 -6.91
N ARG A 55 14.64 -7.77 -7.98
CA ARG A 55 14.97 -7.48 -9.38
C ARG A 55 13.85 -6.72 -10.10
N GLY A 56 12.74 -6.45 -9.37
CA GLY A 56 11.60 -5.72 -9.87
C GLY A 56 11.76 -4.21 -9.73
N LYS A 57 10.65 -3.50 -9.83
CA LYS A 57 10.61 -2.04 -9.72
C LYS A 57 9.37 -1.58 -8.96
N ILE A 58 9.57 -0.72 -7.98
CA ILE A 58 8.49 -0.15 -7.17
C ILE A 58 8.34 1.33 -7.51
N PHE A 59 7.12 1.73 -7.81
CA PHE A 59 6.74 3.14 -7.98
C PHE A 59 5.99 3.58 -6.74
N ALA A 60 6.61 4.45 -5.94
CA ALA A 60 6.02 5.07 -4.76
C ALA A 60 5.41 6.42 -5.16
N ILE A 61 4.08 6.49 -5.20
CA ILE A 61 3.32 7.69 -5.60
C ILE A 61 2.80 8.38 -4.35
N GLU A 62 3.19 9.64 -4.16
CA GLU A 62 2.80 10.42 -2.98
C GLU A 62 2.70 11.91 -3.35
N ARG A 63 1.68 12.60 -2.82
CA ARG A 63 1.44 14.02 -3.08
C ARG A 63 2.05 14.96 -2.03
N ASN A 64 2.26 14.48 -0.81
CA ASN A 64 2.74 15.30 0.30
C ASN A 64 4.27 15.39 0.25
N ALA A 65 4.81 16.62 0.18
CA ALA A 65 6.25 16.87 0.11
C ALA A 65 7.00 16.35 1.36
N ASP A 66 6.42 16.46 2.56
CA ASP A 66 7.05 15.95 3.78
C ASP A 66 7.13 14.42 3.76
N ALA A 67 6.11 13.75 3.18
CA ALA A 67 6.10 12.31 2.98
C ALA A 67 7.15 11.88 1.96
N ILE A 68 7.31 12.61 0.86
CA ILE A 68 8.35 12.36 -0.15
C ILE A 68 9.74 12.36 0.49
N GLU A 69 10.02 13.32 1.37
CA GLU A 69 11.29 13.37 2.08
C GLU A 69 11.48 12.18 3.02
N LEU A 70 10.43 11.74 3.69
CA LEU A 70 10.47 10.52 4.51
C LEU A 70 10.73 9.28 3.67
N ILE A 71 10.08 9.16 2.49
CA ILE A 71 10.34 8.04 1.57
C ILE A 71 11.80 8.01 1.16
N ARG A 72 12.40 9.15 0.75
CA ARG A 72 13.82 9.21 0.35
C ARG A 72 14.73 8.72 1.47
N ARG A 73 14.56 9.25 2.67
CA ARG A 73 15.37 8.88 3.84
C ARG A 73 15.22 7.41 4.23
N ASN A 74 14.02 6.85 4.10
CA ASN A 74 13.78 5.44 4.37
C ASN A 74 14.37 4.55 3.26
N VAL A 75 14.22 4.92 1.99
CA VAL A 75 14.86 4.22 0.85
C VAL A 75 16.38 4.15 1.03
N GLU A 76 17.01 5.26 1.42
CA GLU A 76 18.45 5.31 1.73
C GLU A 76 18.80 4.42 2.93
N LYS A 77 18.06 4.58 4.04
CA LYS A 77 18.30 3.80 5.28
C LYS A 77 18.25 2.28 5.04
N PHE A 78 17.27 1.82 4.26
CA PHE A 78 17.12 0.39 3.96
C PHE A 78 17.89 -0.07 2.73
N SER A 79 18.66 0.83 2.09
CA SER A 79 19.50 0.55 0.92
C SER A 79 18.75 -0.14 -0.22
N VAL A 80 17.48 0.23 -0.47
CA VAL A 80 16.66 -0.31 -1.55
C VAL A 80 16.80 0.55 -2.81
N GLY A 81 17.48 0.04 -3.84
CA GLY A 81 17.79 0.77 -5.08
C GLY A 81 16.71 0.71 -6.16
N ASN A 82 15.66 -0.08 -5.95
CA ASN A 82 14.63 -0.36 -6.95
C ASN A 82 13.31 0.39 -6.72
N VAL A 83 13.32 1.44 -5.88
CA VAL A 83 12.17 2.32 -5.63
C VAL A 83 12.31 3.61 -6.45
N THR A 84 11.31 3.91 -7.25
CA THR A 84 11.15 5.19 -7.97
C THR A 84 10.09 6.02 -7.26
N ILE A 85 10.47 7.20 -6.79
CA ILE A 85 9.58 8.10 -6.05
C ILE A 85 8.92 9.07 -7.04
N LEU A 86 7.60 9.11 -7.07
CA LEU A 86 6.81 10.01 -7.91
C LEU A 86 6.04 10.99 -7.01
N HIS A 87 6.48 12.25 -7.01
CA HIS A 87 5.78 13.33 -6.33
C HIS A 87 4.59 13.77 -7.19
N LYS A 88 3.47 13.08 -7.06
CA LYS A 88 2.25 13.26 -7.86
C LYS A 88 1.01 13.04 -6.99
N GLU A 89 -0.07 13.73 -7.34
CA GLU A 89 -1.40 13.44 -6.79
C GLU A 89 -2.13 12.46 -7.71
N ALA A 90 -2.25 11.21 -7.28
CA ALA A 90 -2.96 10.20 -8.06
C ALA A 90 -4.43 10.58 -8.31
N PRO A 91 -4.97 10.27 -9.51
CA PRO A 91 -4.42 9.37 -10.54
C PRO A 91 -3.37 9.98 -11.48
N ASP A 92 -3.02 11.27 -11.36
CA ASP A 92 -2.12 11.95 -12.27
C ASP A 92 -0.76 11.25 -12.34
N GLY A 93 -0.33 10.89 -13.55
CA GLY A 93 0.93 10.19 -13.81
C GLY A 93 0.84 8.66 -13.73
N LEU A 94 -0.28 8.07 -13.31
CA LEU A 94 -0.45 6.62 -13.31
C LEU A 94 -0.53 6.05 -14.73
N GLU A 95 -1.01 6.84 -15.68
CA GLU A 95 -1.08 6.49 -17.11
C GLU A 95 0.29 6.29 -17.76
N ALA A 96 1.33 6.89 -17.20
CA ALA A 96 2.70 6.78 -17.69
C ALA A 96 3.46 5.58 -17.09
N LEU A 97 2.88 4.87 -16.12
CA LEU A 97 3.50 3.69 -15.52
C LEU A 97 3.59 2.54 -16.53
N PRO A 98 4.61 1.69 -16.43
CA PRO A 98 4.67 0.44 -17.21
C PRO A 98 3.52 -0.50 -16.79
N MET A 99 3.43 -1.66 -17.47
CA MET A 99 2.49 -2.71 -17.05
C MET A 99 2.90 -3.28 -15.69
N LEU A 100 1.94 -3.37 -14.78
CA LEU A 100 2.14 -3.70 -13.37
C LEU A 100 1.78 -5.16 -13.08
N ASP A 101 2.55 -5.79 -12.21
CA ASP A 101 2.27 -7.11 -11.63
C ASP A 101 1.42 -6.99 -10.36
N ALA A 102 1.51 -5.86 -9.66
CA ALA A 102 0.64 -5.53 -8.54
C ALA A 102 0.48 -4.02 -8.38
N ALA A 103 -0.65 -3.62 -7.80
CA ALA A 103 -0.85 -2.25 -7.33
C ALA A 103 -1.42 -2.27 -5.90
N ILE A 104 -0.96 -1.33 -5.08
CA ILE A 104 -1.39 -1.15 -3.69
C ILE A 104 -1.90 0.28 -3.55
N VAL A 105 -3.05 0.45 -2.91
CA VAL A 105 -3.63 1.77 -2.62
C VAL A 105 -3.76 1.91 -1.11
N GLY A 106 -2.89 2.73 -0.52
CA GLY A 106 -2.88 3.06 0.91
C GLY A 106 -3.61 4.36 1.23
N GLY A 107 -3.76 5.26 0.24
CA GLY A 107 -4.46 6.53 0.37
C GLY A 107 -4.94 7.03 -0.98
N SER A 108 -6.20 7.49 -1.06
CA SER A 108 -6.83 7.91 -2.33
C SER A 108 -7.16 9.40 -2.40
N GLY A 109 -7.08 10.13 -1.28
CA GLY A 109 -7.46 11.55 -1.26
C GLY A 109 -8.90 11.83 -1.70
N GLY A 110 -9.80 10.83 -1.61
CA GLY A 110 -11.18 10.93 -2.08
C GLY A 110 -11.38 10.54 -3.55
N ARG A 111 -10.32 10.23 -4.30
CA ARG A 111 -10.34 9.91 -5.74
C ARG A 111 -10.17 8.41 -6.03
N LEU A 112 -10.70 7.55 -5.14
CA LEU A 112 -10.47 6.10 -5.25
C LEU A 112 -10.89 5.53 -6.61
N HIS A 113 -12.05 5.91 -7.12
CA HIS A 113 -12.59 5.42 -8.40
C HIS A 113 -11.63 5.73 -9.56
N ASP A 114 -11.20 6.99 -9.69
CA ASP A 114 -10.29 7.42 -10.76
C ASP A 114 -8.93 6.71 -10.67
N ILE A 115 -8.43 6.51 -9.44
CA ILE A 115 -7.19 5.79 -9.18
C ILE A 115 -7.31 4.32 -9.59
N LEU A 116 -8.42 3.67 -9.22
CA LEU A 116 -8.66 2.27 -9.59
C LEU A 116 -8.80 2.10 -11.11
N ASP A 117 -9.45 3.03 -11.82
CA ASP A 117 -9.55 3.00 -13.28
C ASP A 117 -8.18 3.13 -13.95
N ALA A 118 -7.37 4.09 -13.51
CA ALA A 118 -6.02 4.29 -14.02
C ALA A 118 -5.14 3.06 -13.77
N LEU A 119 -5.14 2.51 -12.55
CA LEU A 119 -4.37 1.32 -12.21
C LEU A 119 -4.84 0.08 -12.98
N THR A 120 -6.16 -0.11 -13.11
CA THR A 120 -6.73 -1.27 -13.83
C THR A 120 -6.25 -1.31 -15.29
N SER A 121 -6.10 -0.14 -15.93
CA SER A 121 -5.58 -0.05 -17.31
C SER A 121 -4.11 -0.49 -17.41
N ARG A 122 -3.33 -0.41 -16.32
CA ARG A 122 -1.92 -0.75 -16.24
C ARG A 122 -1.63 -2.13 -15.65
N LEU A 123 -2.61 -2.78 -15.05
CA LEU A 123 -2.44 -4.11 -14.49
C LEU A 123 -2.41 -5.18 -15.58
N LYS A 124 -1.44 -6.09 -15.52
CA LYS A 124 -1.39 -7.31 -16.34
C LYS A 124 -2.53 -8.26 -15.96
N VAL A 125 -2.90 -9.16 -16.87
CA VAL A 125 -3.78 -10.30 -16.54
C VAL A 125 -3.10 -11.18 -15.49
N GLY A 126 -3.84 -11.61 -14.48
CA GLY A 126 -3.32 -12.38 -13.36
C GLY A 126 -2.68 -11.54 -12.23
N SER A 127 -2.56 -10.22 -12.42
CA SER A 127 -2.02 -9.31 -11.41
C SER A 127 -2.97 -9.07 -10.24
N ARG A 128 -2.45 -8.45 -9.17
CA ARG A 128 -3.17 -8.13 -7.94
C ARG A 128 -3.33 -6.64 -7.73
N LEU A 129 -4.52 -6.25 -7.27
CA LEU A 129 -4.81 -4.91 -6.77
C LEU A 129 -5.24 -5.03 -5.31
N VAL A 130 -4.53 -4.33 -4.42
CA VAL A 130 -4.77 -4.34 -2.98
C VAL A 130 -5.16 -2.94 -2.52
N VAL A 131 -6.27 -2.82 -1.81
CA VAL A 131 -6.74 -1.54 -1.23
C VAL A 131 -6.76 -1.68 0.28
N ASN A 132 -6.04 -0.81 0.98
CA ASN A 132 -6.08 -0.67 2.44
C ASN A 132 -7.10 0.42 2.80
N ALA A 133 -8.26 0.03 3.28
CA ALA A 133 -9.36 0.93 3.61
C ALA A 133 -9.46 1.14 5.13
N LEU A 134 -9.28 2.39 5.57
CA LEU A 134 -9.46 2.79 6.97
C LEU A 134 -10.88 3.29 7.26
N THR A 135 -11.68 3.55 6.22
CA THR A 135 -13.05 4.07 6.35
C THR A 135 -14.05 3.13 5.72
N VAL A 136 -15.28 3.14 6.25
CA VAL A 136 -16.41 2.39 5.67
C VAL A 136 -16.68 2.81 4.23
N GLN A 137 -16.55 4.12 3.94
CA GLN A 137 -16.76 4.67 2.60
C GLN A 137 -15.75 4.13 1.60
N THR A 138 -14.46 4.11 1.95
CA THR A 138 -13.41 3.54 1.09
C THR A 138 -13.64 2.05 0.85
N THR A 139 -14.05 1.32 1.91
CA THR A 139 -14.40 -0.10 1.79
C THR A 139 -15.55 -0.30 0.82
N ALA A 140 -16.67 0.43 0.99
CA ALA A 140 -17.84 0.32 0.13
C ALA A 140 -17.49 0.63 -1.33
N GLN A 141 -16.80 1.76 -1.58
CA GLN A 141 -16.36 2.16 -2.92
C GLN A 141 -15.51 1.09 -3.62
N ALA A 142 -14.55 0.49 -2.91
CA ALA A 142 -13.70 -0.56 -3.48
C ALA A 142 -14.49 -1.82 -3.81
N LEU A 143 -15.37 -2.27 -2.90
CA LEU A 143 -16.20 -3.45 -3.12
C LEU A 143 -17.16 -3.26 -4.29
N ASP A 144 -17.81 -2.11 -4.40
CA ASP A 144 -18.73 -1.78 -5.48
C ASP A 144 -17.99 -1.67 -6.82
N TYR A 145 -16.78 -1.10 -6.80
CA TYR A 145 -15.92 -1.04 -7.98
C TYR A 145 -15.62 -2.43 -8.54
N PHE A 146 -15.19 -3.37 -7.71
CA PHE A 146 -14.84 -4.73 -8.17
C PHE A 146 -16.08 -5.54 -8.58
N ARG A 147 -17.19 -5.41 -7.86
CA ARG A 147 -18.47 -6.05 -8.23
C ARG A 147 -18.96 -5.60 -9.60
N ALA A 148 -18.97 -4.28 -9.83
CA ALA A 148 -19.44 -3.72 -11.10
C ALA A 148 -18.63 -4.21 -12.32
N ARG A 149 -17.37 -4.62 -12.10
CA ARG A 149 -16.46 -5.13 -13.14
C ARG A 149 -16.34 -6.65 -13.19
N GLY A 150 -17.10 -7.37 -12.36
CA GLY A 150 -17.07 -8.84 -12.30
C GLY A 150 -15.71 -9.39 -11.82
N TRP A 151 -14.91 -8.61 -11.08
CA TRP A 151 -13.65 -9.09 -10.55
C TRP A 151 -13.86 -9.98 -9.34
N THR A 152 -13.09 -11.07 -9.28
CA THR A 152 -12.99 -11.85 -8.04
C THR A 152 -12.19 -11.07 -7.02
N TYR A 153 -12.73 -10.92 -5.83
CA TYR A 153 -12.07 -10.22 -4.72
C TYR A 153 -12.23 -10.97 -3.40
N ASP A 154 -11.32 -10.67 -2.48
CA ASP A 154 -11.34 -11.07 -1.08
C ASP A 154 -11.21 -9.81 -0.21
N ALA A 155 -11.91 -9.76 0.90
CA ALA A 155 -11.86 -8.63 1.84
C ALA A 155 -11.77 -9.15 3.26
N VAL A 156 -10.76 -8.68 4.01
CA VAL A 156 -10.58 -9.03 5.43
C VAL A 156 -10.47 -7.76 6.25
N CYS A 157 -11.22 -7.67 7.34
CA CYS A 157 -11.06 -6.62 8.33
C CYS A 157 -10.08 -7.10 9.40
N VAL A 158 -8.99 -6.36 9.58
CA VAL A 158 -7.92 -6.67 10.52
C VAL A 158 -7.98 -5.74 11.70
N GLN A 159 -8.20 -6.29 12.88
CA GLN A 159 -8.16 -5.58 14.16
C GLN A 159 -6.91 -5.95 14.92
N ILE A 160 -6.09 -4.97 15.30
CA ILE A 160 -4.86 -5.15 16.07
C ILE A 160 -5.06 -4.55 17.46
N THR A 161 -4.69 -5.31 18.47
CA THR A 161 -4.59 -4.84 19.85
C THR A 161 -3.19 -5.15 20.35
N ARG A 162 -2.45 -4.13 20.78
CA ARG A 162 -1.12 -4.29 21.36
C ARG A 162 -1.20 -4.24 22.88
N LEU A 163 -0.36 -5.01 23.55
CA LEU A 163 -0.15 -4.88 24.99
C LEU A 163 1.01 -3.92 25.22
N GLU A 164 0.76 -2.89 26.00
CA GLU A 164 1.75 -1.86 26.37
C GLU A 164 1.93 -1.85 27.88
N SER A 165 3.16 -1.97 28.36
CA SER A 165 3.45 -1.93 29.79
C SER A 165 3.30 -0.52 30.33
N VAL A 166 2.45 -0.37 31.35
CA VAL A 166 2.18 0.89 32.05
C VAL A 166 2.38 0.63 33.55
N GLY A 167 3.53 1.02 34.07
CA GLY A 167 3.93 0.71 35.44
C GLY A 167 4.06 -0.80 35.67
N LEU A 168 3.23 -1.38 36.55
CA LEU A 168 3.21 -2.81 36.87
C LEU A 168 2.17 -3.61 36.05
N TYR A 169 1.50 -3.00 35.11
CA TYR A 169 0.39 -3.62 34.37
C TYR A 169 0.66 -3.60 32.87
N ASP A 170 0.13 -4.58 32.14
CA ASP A 170 0.07 -4.59 30.69
C ASP A 170 -1.34 -4.20 30.25
N MET A 171 -1.44 -3.09 29.52
CA MET A 171 -2.71 -2.54 29.04
C MET A 171 -2.92 -2.88 27.57
N ALA A 172 -4.14 -3.29 27.24
CA ALA A 172 -4.56 -3.52 25.87
C ALA A 172 -4.87 -2.18 25.18
N ARG A 173 -4.16 -1.89 24.07
CA ARG A 173 -4.38 -0.71 23.24
C ARG A 173 -4.82 -1.14 21.85
N ALA A 174 -6.10 -0.95 21.55
CA ALA A 174 -6.66 -1.23 20.23
C ALA A 174 -6.22 -0.16 19.21
N LEU A 175 -5.82 -0.60 18.03
CA LEU A 175 -5.59 0.26 16.87
C LEU A 175 -6.87 0.32 16.02
N ASN A 176 -6.99 1.34 15.16
CA ASN A 176 -8.09 1.40 14.21
C ASN A 176 -8.06 0.18 13.28
N PRO A 177 -9.21 -0.47 13.06
CA PRO A 177 -9.27 -1.59 12.12
C PRO A 177 -8.98 -1.12 10.70
N VAL A 178 -8.38 -2.00 9.91
CA VAL A 178 -8.12 -1.77 8.48
C VAL A 178 -8.75 -2.89 7.69
N THR A 179 -9.58 -2.56 6.70
CA THR A 179 -10.08 -3.54 5.74
C THR A 179 -9.09 -3.62 4.58
N ILE A 180 -8.51 -4.81 4.38
CA ILE A 180 -7.64 -5.10 3.24
C ILE A 180 -8.49 -5.81 2.19
N ILE A 181 -8.70 -5.16 1.05
CA ILE A 181 -9.46 -5.69 -0.08
C ILE A 181 -8.46 -6.05 -1.17
N THR A 182 -8.53 -7.28 -1.66
CA THR A 182 -7.63 -7.78 -2.70
C THR A 182 -8.44 -8.27 -3.87
N ALA A 183 -8.15 -7.78 -5.07
CA ALA A 183 -8.80 -8.22 -6.29
C ALA A 183 -7.76 -8.71 -7.31
N GLY A 184 -8.14 -9.71 -8.12
CA GLY A 184 -7.35 -10.23 -9.21
C GLY A 184 -7.89 -9.76 -10.56
N LYS A 185 -7.00 -9.29 -11.45
CA LYS A 185 -7.40 -9.01 -12.83
C LYS A 185 -7.48 -10.32 -13.61
N ASN A 186 -8.69 -10.72 -13.98
CA ASN A 186 -8.94 -12.02 -14.63
C ASN A 186 -8.83 -11.98 -16.17
N PHE A 187 -8.94 -10.79 -16.80
CA PHE A 187 -8.84 -10.54 -18.27
C PHE A 187 -8.47 -9.11 -18.58
#